data_63991fea181a9fe705775699f3a7c3bf
#
_entry.id   63991fea181a9fe705775699f3a7c3bf
#
_cell.length_a   1.000
_cell.length_b   1.000
_cell.length_c   1.000
_cell.angle_alpha   90.00
_cell.angle_beta   90.00
_cell.angle_gamma   90.00
#
_symmetry.space_group_name_H-M   'P 1'
#
loop_
_entity.id
_entity.type
_entity.pdbx_description
1 polymer ?
#
loop_
_entity_poly.entity_id
_entity_poly.type
_entity_poly.pdbx_seq_one_letter_code
_entity_poly.pdbx_strand_id
1 'polypeptide(L)'
;CAMRVLLFVVSLVFAGSALSQEKPNMLVIWGDDIGFWNLSTNNMGMMGYETPNIDRIAAEGAKFTDYYGQQSCTAGRSAFILGQSPIRTGLTKVGSPGADLGIRPEDVTLASLLKDEGYVTGQFGKNHLGDKDEFLPTAHGFDEFLGNLYHLNAEEEPEDPDYPSDNALLVKLFSPRGVIHSFADGDIVDTGALTKERMKTVDREFKLAALDFMTRAVDQGKPFFVWYNTTRMHFFTHTADDERGLSGQGFYNDAMVGHDMMVGELLDHLEELGVADNTIVIYSTDNGPHYNTWPDAAITPFRSEKNTNWEGGFRVPAMVKWPGRIPEGSVINEIMSHEDWIPTLM
;
A
#
# COMPACT_ATOMS: atom_id res chain seq x y z
N CYS A 1 -60.23 -18.87 -56.82
CA CYS A 1 -59.17 -19.46 -55.90
C CYS A 1 -58.25 -18.35 -55.52
N ALA A 2 -58.41 -17.81 -54.31
CA ALA A 2 -57.53 -16.81 -53.77
C ALA A 2 -56.62 -17.50 -52.66
N MET A 3 -55.36 -17.56 -52.91
CA MET A 3 -54.38 -18.14 -52.03
C MET A 3 -53.84 -16.98 -51.13
N ARG A 4 -54.20 -16.95 -49.83
CA ARG A 4 -53.68 -16.00 -48.86
C ARG A 4 -52.33 -16.51 -48.37
N VAL A 5 -51.26 -15.77 -48.70
CA VAL A 5 -49.93 -15.99 -48.18
C VAL A 5 -49.86 -15.30 -46.79
N LEU A 6 -49.69 -16.09 -45.74
CA LEU A 6 -49.51 -15.58 -44.35
C LEU A 6 -48.00 -15.36 -44.14
N LEU A 7 -47.58 -14.09 -44.11
CA LEU A 7 -46.20 -13.72 -43.72
C LEU A 7 -46.07 -13.80 -42.18
N PHE A 8 -45.31 -14.75 -41.67
CA PHE A 8 -44.85 -14.75 -40.26
C PHE A 8 -43.62 -13.83 -40.15
N VAL A 9 -43.80 -12.69 -39.54
CA VAL A 9 -42.66 -11.84 -39.11
C VAL A 9 -42.17 -12.36 -37.74
N VAL A 10 -41.05 -13.06 -37.73
CA VAL A 10 -40.35 -13.44 -36.48
C VAL A 10 -39.53 -12.23 -36.07
N SER A 11 -40.03 -11.46 -35.11
CA SER A 11 -39.26 -10.43 -34.43
C SER A 11 -38.26 -11.10 -33.45
N LEU A 12 -37.01 -11.22 -33.86
CA LEU A 12 -35.90 -11.51 -32.93
C LEU A 12 -35.69 -10.31 -32.02
N VAL A 13 -36.20 -10.39 -30.78
CA VAL A 13 -35.83 -9.48 -29.71
C VAL A 13 -34.45 -9.88 -29.27
N PHE A 14 -33.44 -9.22 -29.77
CA PHE A 14 -32.13 -9.20 -29.11
C PHE A 14 -32.28 -8.47 -27.77
N ALA A 15 -32.52 -9.21 -26.70
CA ALA A 15 -32.27 -8.72 -25.38
C ALA A 15 -30.75 -8.57 -25.26
N GLY A 16 -30.21 -7.43 -25.63
CA GLY A 16 -28.88 -7.01 -25.26
C GLY A 16 -28.86 -6.98 -23.73
N SER A 17 -28.36 -8.03 -23.11
CA SER A 17 -27.88 -7.94 -21.74
C SER A 17 -26.83 -6.83 -21.77
N ALA A 18 -27.19 -5.65 -21.30
CA ALA A 18 -26.17 -4.70 -20.84
C ALA A 18 -25.40 -5.47 -19.79
N LEU A 19 -24.24 -6.03 -20.15
CA LEU A 19 -23.28 -6.51 -19.19
C LEU A 19 -22.96 -5.27 -18.35
N SER A 20 -23.54 -5.18 -17.17
CA SER A 20 -23.04 -4.28 -16.14
C SER A 20 -21.57 -4.64 -16.02
N GLN A 21 -20.68 -3.72 -16.39
CA GLN A 21 -19.26 -3.95 -16.25
C GLN A 21 -19.04 -4.17 -14.76
N GLU A 22 -18.52 -5.35 -14.40
CA GLU A 22 -18.20 -5.65 -13.01
C GLU A 22 -17.20 -4.62 -12.51
N LYS A 23 -17.44 -4.07 -11.32
CA LYS A 23 -16.54 -3.11 -10.68
C LYS A 23 -15.16 -3.77 -10.54
N PRO A 24 -14.07 -3.11 -10.92
CA PRO A 24 -12.74 -3.71 -10.79
C PRO A 24 -12.35 -3.86 -9.32
N ASN A 25 -11.62 -4.90 -9.00
CA ASN A 25 -10.90 -4.95 -7.73
C ASN A 25 -9.75 -3.94 -7.72
N MET A 26 -9.30 -3.55 -6.55
CA MET A 26 -8.20 -2.60 -6.38
C MET A 26 -7.20 -3.16 -5.36
N LEU A 27 -5.96 -3.36 -5.79
CA LEU A 27 -4.84 -3.74 -4.94
C LEU A 27 -3.77 -2.64 -5.01
N VAL A 28 -3.60 -1.93 -3.91
CA VAL A 28 -2.56 -0.92 -3.75
C VAL A 28 -1.44 -1.48 -2.88
N ILE A 29 -0.23 -1.52 -3.41
CA ILE A 29 0.95 -2.08 -2.76
C ILE A 29 1.95 -0.96 -2.51
N TRP A 30 2.31 -0.75 -1.26
CA TRP A 30 3.28 0.28 -0.89
C TRP A 30 4.47 -0.31 -0.11
N GLY A 31 5.66 0.19 -0.46
CA GLY A 31 6.79 0.13 0.43
C GLY A 31 6.85 1.36 1.33
N ASP A 32 7.88 1.46 2.14
CA ASP A 32 8.18 2.56 3.06
C ASP A 32 9.59 3.07 2.75
N ASP A 33 9.75 4.35 2.48
CA ASP A 33 11.06 4.96 2.18
C ASP A 33 11.78 4.37 0.93
N ILE A 34 11.07 3.89 -0.07
CA ILE A 34 11.67 3.29 -1.27
C ILE A 34 12.02 4.38 -2.29
N GLY A 35 13.28 4.46 -2.66
CA GLY A 35 13.78 5.40 -3.66
C GLY A 35 13.45 5.00 -5.09
N PHE A 36 13.43 5.98 -6.00
CA PHE A 36 13.13 5.78 -7.41
C PHE A 36 14.05 4.73 -8.07
N TRP A 37 15.34 4.73 -7.73
CA TRP A 37 16.32 3.78 -8.26
C TRP A 37 16.46 2.49 -7.44
N ASN A 38 15.66 2.29 -6.41
CA ASN A 38 15.61 0.99 -5.74
C ASN A 38 14.87 -0.08 -6.56
N LEU A 39 14.18 0.32 -7.64
CA LEU A 39 13.43 -0.58 -8.52
C LEU A 39 14.15 -0.77 -9.86
N SER A 40 14.32 -2.02 -10.30
CA SER A 40 15.08 -2.33 -11.50
C SER A 40 14.44 -1.81 -12.79
N THR A 41 13.13 -1.66 -12.87
CA THR A 41 12.45 -0.98 -13.99
C THR A 41 12.90 0.48 -14.17
N ASN A 42 13.39 1.14 -13.12
CA ASN A 42 13.84 2.52 -13.17
C ASN A 42 15.38 2.65 -13.27
N ASN A 43 16.13 1.75 -12.65
CA ASN A 43 17.59 1.77 -12.64
C ASN A 43 18.24 0.93 -13.77
N MET A 44 17.44 0.13 -14.47
CA MET A 44 17.89 -0.73 -15.58
C MET A 44 19.02 -1.72 -15.20
N GLY A 45 18.98 -2.25 -13.98
CA GLY A 45 19.97 -3.18 -13.45
C GLY A 45 21.21 -2.51 -12.82
N MET A 46 21.29 -1.19 -12.80
CA MET A 46 22.46 -0.45 -12.30
C MET A 46 22.75 -0.71 -10.81
N MET A 47 21.72 -1.05 -10.02
CA MET A 47 21.86 -1.34 -8.57
C MET A 47 22.39 -2.74 -8.28
N GLY A 48 22.49 -3.61 -9.30
CA GLY A 48 23.08 -4.94 -9.17
C GLY A 48 22.16 -6.01 -8.59
N TYR A 49 20.97 -5.68 -8.10
CA TYR A 49 19.86 -6.57 -7.79
C TYR A 49 18.66 -6.21 -8.67
N GLU A 50 17.68 -7.09 -8.72
CA GLU A 50 16.49 -6.91 -9.55
C GLU A 50 15.21 -7.03 -8.70
N THR A 51 14.14 -6.36 -9.18
CA THR A 51 12.79 -6.38 -8.61
C THR A 51 11.77 -6.84 -9.67
N PRO A 52 11.89 -8.08 -10.17
CA PRO A 52 11.17 -8.54 -11.38
C PRO A 52 9.65 -8.54 -11.19
N ASN A 53 9.15 -8.74 -9.99
CA ASN A 53 7.72 -8.77 -9.72
C ASN A 53 7.11 -7.37 -9.72
N ILE A 54 7.81 -6.38 -9.16
CA ILE A 54 7.41 -4.97 -9.23
C ILE A 54 7.55 -4.49 -10.69
N ASP A 55 8.62 -4.86 -11.37
CA ASP A 55 8.85 -4.53 -12.79
C ASP A 55 7.73 -5.09 -13.68
N ARG A 56 7.16 -6.27 -13.34
CA ARG A 56 6.02 -6.86 -14.03
C ARG A 56 4.80 -5.92 -14.04
N ILE A 57 4.53 -5.18 -12.94
CA ILE A 57 3.45 -4.18 -12.89
C ILE A 57 3.68 -3.08 -13.94
N ALA A 58 4.91 -2.60 -14.06
CA ALA A 58 5.29 -1.60 -15.07
C ALA A 58 5.23 -2.14 -16.50
N ALA A 59 5.69 -3.37 -16.71
CA ALA A 59 5.74 -4.01 -18.02
C ALA A 59 4.35 -4.36 -18.57
N GLU A 60 3.46 -4.84 -17.70
CA GLU A 60 2.08 -5.22 -18.03
C GLU A 60 1.09 -4.06 -17.90
N GLY A 61 1.56 -2.87 -17.59
CA GLY A 61 0.77 -1.67 -17.39
C GLY A 61 1.54 -0.40 -17.75
N ALA A 62 1.58 0.57 -16.85
CA ALA A 62 2.26 1.83 -17.03
C ALA A 62 3.16 2.16 -15.85
N LYS A 63 4.29 2.85 -16.14
CA LYS A 63 5.12 3.50 -15.13
C LYS A 63 5.06 5.02 -15.28
N PHE A 64 5.15 5.71 -14.15
CA PHE A 64 5.21 7.16 -14.10
C PHE A 64 6.66 7.63 -13.99
N THR A 65 7.01 8.68 -14.73
CA THR A 65 8.33 9.34 -14.61
C THR A 65 8.28 10.50 -13.63
N ASP A 66 7.13 11.14 -13.47
CA ASP A 66 6.90 12.36 -12.70
C ASP A 66 5.76 12.17 -11.69
N TYR A 67 5.97 11.25 -10.73
CA TYR A 67 4.99 10.95 -9.69
C TYR A 67 5.48 11.43 -8.33
N TYR A 68 4.57 12.06 -7.57
CA TYR A 68 4.91 12.74 -6.33
C TYR A 68 4.15 12.18 -5.12
N GLY A 69 4.93 11.71 -4.14
CA GLY A 69 4.48 11.47 -2.78
C GLY A 69 4.53 12.75 -1.94
N GLN A 70 4.84 12.58 -0.67
CA GLN A 70 5.07 13.69 0.25
C GLN A 70 6.44 13.53 0.93
N GLN A 71 6.84 14.51 1.74
CA GLN A 71 8.18 14.52 2.34
C GLN A 71 8.39 13.49 3.47
N SER A 72 7.33 12.85 3.98
CA SER A 72 7.42 11.87 5.08
C SER A 72 6.21 10.94 5.10
N CYS A 73 6.33 9.82 5.84
CA CYS A 73 5.36 8.73 5.83
C CYS A 73 3.93 9.16 6.14
N THR A 74 3.68 9.82 7.27
CA THR A 74 2.33 10.28 7.65
C THR A 74 1.76 11.21 6.58
N ALA A 75 2.58 12.12 6.06
CA ALA A 75 2.16 13.04 5.01
C ALA A 75 1.79 12.32 3.71
N GLY A 76 2.63 11.39 3.23
CA GLY A 76 2.36 10.61 2.02
C GLY A 76 1.11 9.73 2.15
N ARG A 77 1.00 9.02 3.27
CA ARG A 77 -0.14 8.14 3.54
C ARG A 77 -1.45 8.91 3.65
N SER A 78 -1.45 10.06 4.33
CA SER A 78 -2.63 10.93 4.42
C SER A 78 -3.01 11.53 3.06
N ALA A 79 -2.02 11.97 2.27
CA ALA A 79 -2.28 12.52 0.93
C ALA A 79 -3.01 11.52 0.03
N PHE A 80 -2.58 10.26 0.05
CA PHE A 80 -3.20 9.19 -0.73
C PHE A 80 -4.63 8.87 -0.25
N ILE A 81 -4.78 8.54 1.03
CA ILE A 81 -6.06 8.00 1.52
C ILE A 81 -7.15 9.07 1.64
N LEU A 82 -6.76 10.36 1.78
CA LEU A 82 -7.68 11.50 1.89
C LEU A 82 -7.82 12.30 0.59
N GLY A 83 -6.95 12.11 -0.41
CA GLY A 83 -6.91 12.92 -1.62
C GLY A 83 -6.69 14.41 -1.33
N GLN A 84 -5.97 14.74 -0.26
CA GLN A 84 -5.78 16.11 0.20
C GLN A 84 -4.33 16.36 0.61
N SER A 85 -3.85 17.57 0.33
CA SER A 85 -2.54 17.99 0.81
C SER A 85 -2.44 17.91 2.34
N PRO A 86 -1.34 17.35 2.88
CA PRO A 86 -1.10 17.23 4.32
C PRO A 86 -1.12 18.56 5.07
N ILE A 87 -0.82 19.67 4.40
CA ILE A 87 -0.93 21.02 4.98
C ILE A 87 -2.39 21.34 5.33
N ARG A 88 -3.33 20.85 4.53
CA ARG A 88 -4.76 21.07 4.74
C ARG A 88 -5.32 20.22 5.87
N THR A 89 -4.89 18.96 5.95
CA THR A 89 -5.36 18.02 6.98
C THR A 89 -4.63 18.18 8.32
N GLY A 90 -3.45 18.80 8.31
CA GLY A 90 -2.55 18.90 9.47
C GLY A 90 -1.66 17.67 9.67
N LEU A 91 -1.81 16.62 8.86
CA LEU A 91 -1.05 15.37 8.94
C LEU A 91 0.31 15.47 8.23
N THR A 92 1.09 16.49 8.58
CA THR A 92 2.41 16.75 7.97
C THR A 92 3.54 15.93 8.59
N LYS A 93 3.34 15.41 9.81
CA LYS A 93 4.30 14.63 10.60
C LYS A 93 3.58 13.62 11.48
N VAL A 94 4.32 12.60 11.89
CA VAL A 94 3.88 11.65 12.92
C VAL A 94 3.76 12.32 14.28
N GLY A 95 2.77 11.89 15.08
CA GLY A 95 2.66 12.20 16.50
C GLY A 95 3.50 11.24 17.36
N SER A 96 3.72 11.60 18.63
CA SER A 96 4.20 10.66 19.64
C SER A 96 3.13 9.62 19.95
N PRO A 97 3.48 8.47 20.54
CA PRO A 97 2.49 7.51 21.03
C PRO A 97 1.44 8.17 21.91
N GLY A 98 0.17 7.88 21.68
CA GLY A 98 -0.98 8.46 22.38
C GLY A 98 -1.30 9.92 22.02
N ALA A 99 -0.59 10.53 21.06
CA ALA A 99 -0.86 11.90 20.64
C ALA A 99 -2.27 12.07 20.07
N ASP A 100 -2.84 13.26 20.28
CA ASP A 100 -4.11 13.66 19.66
C ASP A 100 -3.89 14.17 18.23
N LEU A 101 -3.22 13.35 17.44
CA LEU A 101 -2.87 13.63 16.04
C LEU A 101 -3.10 12.38 15.20
N GLY A 102 -4.11 12.44 14.36
CA GLY A 102 -4.49 11.36 13.45
C GLY A 102 -5.55 11.83 12.46
N ILE A 103 -6.04 10.90 11.70
CA ILE A 103 -7.13 11.13 10.75
C ILE A 103 -8.40 11.50 11.53
N ARG A 104 -9.15 12.49 11.07
CA ARG A 104 -10.31 13.00 11.81
C ARG A 104 -11.60 12.34 11.34
N PRO A 105 -12.65 12.28 12.20
CA PRO A 105 -13.94 11.71 11.82
C PRO A 105 -14.60 12.36 10.60
N GLU A 106 -14.34 13.65 10.37
CA GLU A 106 -14.84 14.40 9.22
C GLU A 106 -14.04 14.18 7.93
N ASP A 107 -12.86 13.57 8.00
CA ASP A 107 -12.03 13.29 6.83
C ASP A 107 -12.58 12.10 6.05
N VAL A 108 -13.01 12.35 4.83
CA VAL A 108 -13.50 11.32 3.91
C VAL A 108 -12.30 10.59 3.31
N THR A 109 -12.29 9.27 3.45
CA THR A 109 -11.21 8.41 2.90
C THR A 109 -11.63 7.75 1.60
N LEU A 110 -10.65 7.36 0.79
CA LEU A 110 -10.90 6.48 -0.37
C LEU A 110 -11.63 5.19 0.05
N ALA A 111 -11.27 4.62 1.21
CA ALA A 111 -11.90 3.41 1.72
C ALA A 111 -13.40 3.64 2.03
N SER A 112 -13.77 4.76 2.67
CA SER A 112 -15.17 5.07 2.95
C SER A 112 -15.98 5.28 1.68
N LEU A 113 -15.41 5.97 0.67
CA LEU A 113 -16.07 6.18 -0.62
C LEU A 113 -16.29 4.84 -1.36
N LEU A 114 -15.28 3.99 -1.43
CA LEU A 114 -15.40 2.68 -2.08
C LEU A 114 -16.36 1.75 -1.34
N LYS A 115 -16.43 1.84 -0.02
CA LYS A 115 -17.40 1.09 0.78
C LYS A 115 -18.84 1.49 0.43
N ASP A 116 -19.12 2.78 0.23
CA ASP A 116 -20.42 3.28 -0.23
C ASP A 116 -20.76 2.74 -1.63
N GLU A 117 -19.74 2.46 -2.44
CA GLU A 117 -19.87 1.82 -3.75
C GLU A 117 -19.97 0.28 -3.68
N GLY A 118 -20.00 -0.31 -2.48
CA GLY A 118 -20.21 -1.75 -2.26
C GLY A 118 -18.95 -2.61 -2.25
N TYR A 119 -17.77 -2.00 -2.19
CA TYR A 119 -16.51 -2.71 -1.98
C TYR A 119 -16.41 -3.23 -0.55
N VAL A 120 -15.71 -4.35 -0.37
CA VAL A 120 -15.11 -4.70 0.90
C VAL A 120 -13.70 -4.12 0.95
N THR A 121 -13.29 -3.61 2.12
CA THR A 121 -12.10 -2.77 2.22
C THR A 121 -11.16 -3.27 3.31
N GLY A 122 -9.90 -3.53 2.98
CA GLY A 122 -8.89 -4.03 3.91
C GLY A 122 -7.59 -3.23 3.85
N GLN A 123 -6.99 -2.95 5.02
CA GLN A 123 -5.65 -2.39 5.10
C GLN A 123 -4.75 -3.33 5.89
N PHE A 124 -3.62 -3.69 5.31
CA PHE A 124 -2.68 -4.64 5.90
C PHE A 124 -1.27 -4.06 5.91
N GLY A 125 -0.70 -3.90 7.11
CA GLY A 125 0.61 -3.32 7.31
C GLY A 125 0.59 -1.95 7.97
N LYS A 126 1.64 -1.15 7.73
CA LYS A 126 1.84 0.14 8.39
C LYS A 126 0.72 1.14 8.08
N ASN A 127 0.06 1.66 9.14
CA ASN A 127 -0.94 2.74 9.02
C ASN A 127 -0.31 4.13 9.12
N HIS A 128 0.25 4.47 10.26
CA HIS A 128 0.96 5.73 10.56
C HIS A 128 0.10 7.02 10.44
N LEU A 129 -1.21 6.91 10.68
CA LEU A 129 -2.19 8.03 10.63
C LEU A 129 -2.87 8.28 11.99
N GLY A 130 -2.13 8.02 13.08
CA GLY A 130 -2.61 8.07 14.46
C GLY A 130 -2.75 6.69 15.07
N ASP A 131 -2.75 6.62 16.40
CA ASP A 131 -2.65 5.37 17.15
C ASP A 131 -3.79 5.13 18.15
N LYS A 132 -4.65 6.13 18.38
CA LYS A 132 -5.85 5.95 19.19
C LYS A 132 -6.90 5.13 18.43
N ASP A 133 -7.84 4.54 19.16
CA ASP A 133 -8.88 3.73 18.55
C ASP A 133 -9.71 4.49 17.51
N GLU A 134 -9.98 5.79 17.78
CA GLU A 134 -10.67 6.66 16.84
C GLU A 134 -9.89 6.98 15.54
N PHE A 135 -8.58 6.68 15.49
CA PHE A 135 -7.72 6.89 14.33
C PHE A 135 -7.41 5.60 13.55
N LEU A 136 -7.90 4.46 14.03
CA LEU A 136 -7.68 3.19 13.35
C LEU A 136 -8.37 3.17 11.97
N PRO A 137 -7.80 2.48 10.98
CA PRO A 137 -8.39 2.38 9.63
C PRO A 137 -9.85 1.94 9.64
N THR A 138 -10.23 1.05 10.56
CA THR A 138 -11.60 0.55 10.69
C THR A 138 -12.62 1.57 11.18
N ALA A 139 -12.16 2.67 11.82
CA ALA A 139 -13.00 3.84 12.11
C ALA A 139 -13.17 4.76 10.88
N HIS A 140 -12.39 4.55 9.80
CA HIS A 140 -12.31 5.40 8.63
C HIS A 140 -12.57 4.64 7.31
N GLY A 141 -13.51 3.71 7.33
CA GLY A 141 -14.05 3.06 6.14
C GLY A 141 -13.45 1.71 5.79
N PHE A 142 -12.39 1.25 6.44
CA PHE A 142 -11.91 -0.12 6.26
C PHE A 142 -12.76 -1.12 7.06
N ASP A 143 -13.01 -2.28 6.46
CA ASP A 143 -13.71 -3.39 7.13
C ASP A 143 -12.79 -4.17 8.06
N GLU A 144 -11.51 -4.29 7.67
CA GLU A 144 -10.49 -5.00 8.42
C GLU A 144 -9.14 -4.28 8.33
N PHE A 145 -8.42 -4.28 9.44
CA PHE A 145 -7.05 -3.78 9.54
C PHE A 145 -6.20 -4.74 10.36
N LEU A 146 -5.07 -5.18 9.81
CA LEU A 146 -4.00 -5.82 10.57
C LEU A 146 -2.69 -5.09 10.28
N GLY A 147 -2.12 -4.42 11.29
CA GLY A 147 -0.89 -3.65 11.04
C GLY A 147 -0.32 -2.96 12.26
N ASN A 148 0.85 -2.33 12.04
CA ASN A 148 1.52 -1.49 13.02
C ASN A 148 1.15 -0.02 12.82
N LEU A 149 1.22 0.75 13.90
CA LEU A 149 0.73 2.14 13.93
C LEU A 149 1.83 3.17 13.82
N TYR A 150 3.10 2.76 13.96
CA TYR A 150 4.26 3.63 13.95
C TYR A 150 5.31 3.17 12.93
N HIS A 151 6.40 3.94 12.84
CA HIS A 151 7.63 3.55 12.14
C HIS A 151 8.45 2.56 12.98
N LEU A 152 9.29 1.76 12.31
CA LEU A 152 10.00 0.65 12.95
C LEU A 152 10.90 1.08 14.11
N ASN A 153 11.56 2.24 14.03
CA ASN A 153 12.41 2.69 15.13
C ASN A 153 11.63 3.00 16.42
N ALA A 154 10.39 3.49 16.33
CA ALA A 154 9.56 3.67 17.53
C ALA A 154 9.09 2.33 18.10
N GLU A 155 8.79 1.37 17.24
CA GLU A 155 8.43 0.01 17.64
C GLU A 155 9.58 -0.74 18.31
N GLU A 156 10.84 -0.46 17.90
CA GLU A 156 12.06 -1.08 18.43
C GLU A 156 12.53 -0.48 19.75
N GLU A 157 12.19 0.80 20.04
CA GLU A 157 12.64 1.52 21.24
C GLU A 157 12.46 0.74 22.57
N PRO A 158 11.35 0.02 22.81
CA PRO A 158 11.20 -0.76 24.05
C PRO A 158 12.26 -1.83 24.29
N GLU A 159 12.99 -2.25 23.25
CA GLU A 159 14.06 -3.23 23.34
C GLU A 159 15.46 -2.61 23.49
N ASP A 160 15.55 -1.27 23.51
CA ASP A 160 16.82 -0.58 23.70
C ASP A 160 17.28 -0.61 25.17
N PRO A 161 18.58 -0.79 25.44
CA PRO A 161 19.09 -0.84 26.80
C PRO A 161 18.82 0.41 27.63
N ASP A 162 18.71 1.56 26.98
CA ASP A 162 18.48 2.86 27.61
C ASP A 162 16.98 3.20 27.76
N TYR A 163 16.08 2.31 27.31
CA TYR A 163 14.65 2.52 27.44
C TYR A 163 14.25 2.51 28.92
N PRO A 164 13.45 3.52 29.39
CA PRO A 164 13.12 3.69 30.80
C PRO A 164 12.07 2.67 31.28
N SER A 165 12.35 1.38 31.12
CA SER A 165 11.45 0.26 31.45
C SER A 165 11.05 0.18 32.93
N ASP A 166 11.86 0.77 33.83
CA ASP A 166 11.59 0.88 35.26
C ASP A 166 10.65 2.04 35.62
N ASN A 167 10.38 2.95 34.70
CA ASN A 167 9.47 4.08 34.91
C ASN A 167 8.10 3.83 34.27
N ALA A 168 7.18 3.24 35.03
CA ALA A 168 5.84 2.89 34.56
C ALA A 168 5.06 4.06 33.93
N LEU A 169 5.30 5.31 34.35
CA LEU A 169 4.66 6.49 33.77
C LEU A 169 5.18 6.78 32.37
N LEU A 170 6.50 6.74 32.17
CA LEU A 170 7.11 6.96 30.86
C LEU A 170 6.73 5.83 29.89
N VAL A 171 6.80 4.59 30.35
CA VAL A 171 6.35 3.43 29.57
C VAL A 171 4.90 3.64 29.10
N LYS A 172 3.99 4.00 30.02
CA LYS A 172 2.57 4.23 29.65
C LYS A 172 2.37 5.37 28.65
N LEU A 173 3.20 6.42 28.71
CA LEU A 173 3.03 7.62 27.86
C LEU A 173 3.72 7.50 26.51
N PHE A 174 4.76 6.70 26.39
CA PHE A 174 5.65 6.70 25.21
C PHE A 174 5.84 5.33 24.54
N SER A 175 5.33 4.24 25.13
CA SER A 175 5.38 2.95 24.46
C SER A 175 4.46 2.92 23.25
N PRO A 176 4.92 2.40 22.11
CA PRO A 176 4.04 2.10 20.99
C PRO A 176 3.04 1.00 21.40
N ARG A 177 1.88 1.00 20.76
CA ARG A 177 0.98 -0.16 20.76
C ARG A 177 1.61 -1.28 19.93
N GLY A 178 1.20 -2.51 20.16
CA GLY A 178 1.62 -3.63 19.33
C GLY A 178 0.98 -3.63 17.93
N VAL A 179 1.13 -4.73 17.22
CA VAL A 179 0.42 -4.97 15.97
C VAL A 179 -1.07 -5.13 16.25
N ILE A 180 -1.88 -4.25 15.69
CA ILE A 180 -3.32 -4.19 15.93
C ILE A 180 -4.07 -4.96 14.84
N HIS A 181 -5.01 -5.82 15.24
CA HIS A 181 -6.03 -6.39 14.39
C HIS A 181 -7.37 -5.78 14.78
N SER A 182 -8.00 -5.04 13.87
CA SER A 182 -9.30 -4.40 14.14
C SER A 182 -10.30 -4.64 13.01
N PHE A 183 -11.58 -4.54 13.35
CA PHE A 183 -12.71 -4.78 12.46
C PHE A 183 -13.72 -3.64 12.55
N ALA A 184 -14.50 -3.45 11.49
CA ALA A 184 -15.51 -2.38 11.40
C ALA A 184 -16.67 -2.52 12.42
N ASP A 185 -16.86 -3.69 13.01
CA ASP A 185 -17.83 -3.93 14.08
C ASP A 185 -17.37 -3.44 15.45
N GLY A 186 -16.13 -2.96 15.55
CA GLY A 186 -15.56 -2.38 16.75
C GLY A 186 -14.64 -3.31 17.53
N ASP A 187 -14.43 -4.55 17.08
CA ASP A 187 -13.47 -5.46 17.69
C ASP A 187 -12.04 -4.97 17.42
N ILE A 188 -11.25 -4.81 18.47
CA ILE A 188 -9.85 -4.37 18.42
C ILE A 188 -9.01 -5.32 19.28
N VAL A 189 -8.04 -5.96 18.67
CA VAL A 189 -7.12 -6.88 19.34
C VAL A 189 -5.68 -6.38 19.17
N ASP A 190 -4.99 -6.11 20.26
CA ASP A 190 -3.53 -5.95 20.25
C ASP A 190 -2.90 -7.35 20.24
N THR A 191 -2.26 -7.72 19.13
CA THR A 191 -1.66 -9.04 18.93
C THR A 191 -0.26 -9.16 19.54
N GLY A 192 0.20 -8.13 20.23
CA GLY A 192 1.50 -8.05 20.88
C GLY A 192 2.50 -7.14 20.15
N ALA A 193 3.57 -6.82 20.87
CA ALA A 193 4.60 -5.88 20.42
C ALA A 193 5.22 -6.29 19.07
N LEU A 194 5.58 -5.29 18.28
CA LEU A 194 6.40 -5.46 17.09
C LEU A 194 7.88 -5.43 17.48
N THR A 195 8.36 -6.55 18.04
CA THR A 195 9.75 -6.72 18.45
C THR A 195 10.69 -6.85 17.25
N LYS A 196 12.01 -6.66 17.46
CA LYS A 196 13.07 -6.90 16.45
C LYS A 196 12.94 -8.27 15.79
N GLU A 197 12.59 -9.29 16.58
CA GLU A 197 12.40 -10.64 16.05
C GLU A 197 11.14 -10.74 15.17
N ARG A 198 10.02 -10.14 15.59
CA ARG A 198 8.79 -10.14 14.81
C ARG A 198 8.92 -9.28 13.53
N MET A 199 9.71 -8.21 13.55
CA MET A 199 9.99 -7.36 12.38
C MET A 199 10.56 -8.16 11.20
N LYS A 200 11.30 -9.25 11.45
CA LYS A 200 11.84 -10.11 10.38
C LYS A 200 10.74 -10.72 9.48
N THR A 201 9.56 -10.96 10.05
CA THR A 201 8.48 -11.70 9.37
C THR A 201 7.15 -10.96 9.31
N VAL A 202 7.04 -9.81 9.95
CA VAL A 202 5.76 -9.09 10.09
C VAL A 202 5.11 -8.72 8.75
N ASP A 203 5.90 -8.33 7.75
CA ASP A 203 5.36 -8.04 6.41
C ASP A 203 4.77 -9.29 5.74
N ARG A 204 5.28 -10.49 6.08
CA ARG A 204 4.69 -11.77 5.66
C ARG A 204 3.39 -12.05 6.40
N GLU A 205 3.27 -11.68 7.69
CA GLU A 205 2.00 -11.77 8.44
C GLU A 205 0.94 -10.88 7.76
N PHE A 206 1.29 -9.65 7.44
CA PHE A 206 0.39 -8.71 6.74
C PHE A 206 0.00 -9.21 5.35
N LYS A 207 0.96 -9.75 4.59
CA LYS A 207 0.68 -10.34 3.28
C LYS A 207 -0.32 -11.49 3.38
N LEU A 208 -0.13 -12.43 4.32
CA LEU A 208 -1.04 -13.56 4.49
C LEU A 208 -2.46 -13.10 4.84
N ALA A 209 -2.61 -12.07 5.67
CA ALA A 209 -3.91 -11.49 5.96
C ALA A 209 -4.54 -10.82 4.73
N ALA A 210 -3.75 -10.13 3.90
CA ALA A 210 -4.22 -9.55 2.66
C ALA A 210 -4.70 -10.61 1.65
N LEU A 211 -3.95 -11.71 1.49
CA LEU A 211 -4.33 -12.84 0.64
C LEU A 211 -5.64 -13.48 1.10
N ASP A 212 -5.78 -13.74 2.42
CA ASP A 212 -7.02 -14.29 3.00
C ASP A 212 -8.20 -13.35 2.78
N PHE A 213 -8.01 -12.04 2.99
CA PHE A 213 -9.05 -11.04 2.77
C PHE A 213 -9.54 -11.02 1.32
N MET A 214 -8.62 -11.02 0.34
CA MET A 214 -8.96 -11.06 -1.08
C MET A 214 -9.72 -12.34 -1.43
N THR A 215 -9.29 -13.49 -0.91
CA THR A 215 -9.98 -14.76 -1.10
C THR A 215 -11.42 -14.70 -0.58
N ARG A 216 -11.63 -14.22 0.64
CA ARG A 216 -12.96 -14.06 1.23
C ARG A 216 -13.85 -13.10 0.45
N ALA A 217 -13.28 -12.02 -0.11
CA ALA A 217 -14.01 -11.08 -0.94
C ALA A 217 -14.51 -11.73 -2.23
N VAL A 218 -13.63 -12.46 -2.92
CA VAL A 218 -13.96 -13.20 -4.15
C VAL A 218 -15.01 -14.27 -3.88
N ASP A 219 -14.88 -15.07 -2.80
CA ASP A 219 -15.85 -16.08 -2.40
C ASP A 219 -17.25 -15.49 -2.12
N GLN A 220 -17.30 -14.23 -1.68
CA GLN A 220 -18.55 -13.49 -1.45
C GLN A 220 -19.08 -12.80 -2.74
N GLY A 221 -18.36 -12.86 -3.84
CA GLY A 221 -18.71 -12.17 -5.07
C GLY A 221 -18.71 -10.65 -4.94
N LYS A 222 -17.84 -10.10 -4.09
CA LYS A 222 -17.72 -8.65 -3.85
C LYS A 222 -16.42 -8.11 -4.40
N PRO A 223 -16.42 -6.91 -5.01
CA PRO A 223 -15.20 -6.23 -5.34
C PRO A 223 -14.47 -5.83 -4.04
N PHE A 224 -13.15 -5.87 -4.08
CA PHE A 224 -12.32 -5.48 -2.94
C PHE A 224 -11.45 -4.26 -3.23
N PHE A 225 -11.17 -3.49 -2.18
CA PHE A 225 -10.07 -2.54 -2.10
C PHE A 225 -9.12 -3.01 -0.99
N VAL A 226 -7.90 -3.36 -1.37
CA VAL A 226 -6.85 -3.75 -0.44
C VAL A 226 -5.70 -2.75 -0.54
N TRP A 227 -5.29 -2.18 0.60
CA TRP A 227 -4.08 -1.37 0.73
C TRP A 227 -3.05 -2.12 1.57
N TYR A 228 -2.09 -2.74 0.88
CA TYR A 228 -1.00 -3.50 1.49
C TYR A 228 0.23 -2.61 1.65
N ASN A 229 0.65 -2.40 2.88
CA ASN A 229 1.71 -1.48 3.29
C ASN A 229 2.82 -2.21 4.02
N THR A 230 3.94 -2.50 3.35
CA THR A 230 5.07 -3.08 4.06
C THR A 230 5.74 -2.07 4.99
N THR A 231 6.46 -2.59 5.99
CA THR A 231 7.31 -1.78 6.88
C THR A 231 8.67 -1.47 6.25
N ARG A 232 9.05 -2.22 5.21
CA ARG A 232 10.30 -2.08 4.43
C ARG A 232 10.15 -0.91 3.45
N MET A 233 11.12 -0.06 3.27
CA MET A 233 12.54 -0.13 3.70
C MET A 233 12.84 0.93 4.75
N HIS A 234 11.91 1.24 5.64
CA HIS A 234 12.19 2.17 6.73
C HIS A 234 13.46 1.74 7.48
N PHE A 235 14.28 2.68 7.96
CA PHE A 235 15.43 2.32 8.80
C PHE A 235 14.96 1.52 10.03
N PHE A 236 15.80 0.65 10.57
CA PHE A 236 15.45 -0.44 11.50
C PHE A 236 14.63 -1.59 10.86
N THR A 237 14.63 -1.71 9.54
CA THR A 237 14.17 -2.93 8.88
C THR A 237 15.01 -4.14 9.31
N HIS A 238 14.36 -5.25 9.60
CA HIS A 238 15.00 -6.53 9.86
C HIS A 238 14.57 -7.56 8.81
N THR A 239 15.52 -8.26 8.20
CA THR A 239 15.26 -9.33 7.23
C THR A 239 15.15 -10.68 7.92
N ALA A 240 14.30 -11.54 7.38
CA ALA A 240 14.24 -12.94 7.77
C ALA A 240 15.57 -13.67 7.41
N ASP A 241 15.85 -14.75 8.12
CA ASP A 241 17.11 -15.48 7.92
C ASP A 241 17.22 -16.12 6.52
N ASP A 242 16.10 -16.50 5.93
CA ASP A 242 15.98 -17.04 4.57
C ASP A 242 16.08 -15.97 3.46
N GLU A 243 16.03 -14.70 3.80
CA GLU A 243 16.25 -13.59 2.85
C GLU A 243 17.71 -13.17 2.74
N ARG A 244 18.55 -13.56 3.70
CA ARG A 244 19.94 -13.16 3.73
C ARG A 244 20.73 -13.73 2.55
N GLY A 245 21.41 -12.85 1.83
CA GLY A 245 22.24 -13.19 0.68
C GLY A 245 21.48 -13.32 -0.65
N LEU A 246 20.17 -13.07 -0.69
CA LEU A 246 19.36 -13.14 -1.91
C LEU A 246 19.86 -12.18 -3.00
N SER A 247 20.29 -10.98 -2.63
CA SER A 247 20.82 -9.98 -3.56
C SER A 247 22.27 -10.22 -3.95
N GLY A 248 23.01 -11.01 -3.18
CA GLY A 248 24.45 -11.12 -3.29
C GLY A 248 25.22 -9.85 -2.87
N GLN A 249 24.55 -8.91 -2.22
CA GLN A 249 25.07 -7.60 -1.81
C GLN A 249 24.90 -7.38 -0.30
N GLY A 250 24.26 -6.26 0.08
CA GLY A 250 24.05 -5.88 1.48
C GLY A 250 22.66 -6.21 1.98
N PHE A 251 22.50 -6.00 3.27
CA PHE A 251 21.26 -6.25 4.01
C PHE A 251 20.04 -5.52 3.43
N TYR A 252 20.18 -4.24 3.07
CA TYR A 252 19.12 -3.46 2.45
C TYR A 252 18.64 -4.10 1.13
N ASN A 253 19.60 -4.52 0.31
CA ASN A 253 19.33 -5.09 -1.00
C ASN A 253 18.63 -6.45 -0.87
N ASP A 254 19.00 -7.26 0.12
CA ASP A 254 18.31 -8.51 0.46
C ASP A 254 16.85 -8.24 0.86
N ALA A 255 16.62 -7.20 1.68
CA ALA A 255 15.27 -6.79 2.07
C ALA A 255 14.43 -6.29 0.90
N MET A 256 15.04 -5.60 -0.07
CA MET A 256 14.35 -5.19 -1.31
C MET A 256 13.95 -6.39 -2.18
N VAL A 257 14.84 -7.39 -2.31
CA VAL A 257 14.51 -8.64 -3.02
C VAL A 257 13.38 -9.38 -2.29
N GLY A 258 13.43 -9.47 -0.96
CA GLY A 258 12.36 -10.06 -0.17
C GLY A 258 11.03 -9.31 -0.29
N HIS A 259 11.07 -7.98 -0.39
CA HIS A 259 9.88 -7.17 -0.68
C HIS A 259 9.30 -7.48 -2.05
N ASP A 260 10.14 -7.51 -3.09
CA ASP A 260 9.72 -7.87 -4.44
C ASP A 260 9.08 -9.26 -4.53
N MET A 261 9.62 -10.24 -3.80
CA MET A 261 9.04 -11.58 -3.73
C MET A 261 7.63 -11.55 -3.15
N MET A 262 7.39 -10.78 -2.09
CA MET A 262 6.04 -10.63 -1.51
C MET A 262 5.06 -9.96 -2.49
N VAL A 263 5.53 -8.99 -3.29
CA VAL A 263 4.72 -8.41 -4.38
C VAL A 263 4.36 -9.48 -5.41
N GLY A 264 5.32 -10.34 -5.78
CA GLY A 264 5.06 -11.47 -6.68
C GLY A 264 3.94 -12.39 -6.17
N GLU A 265 3.99 -12.77 -4.90
CA GLU A 265 2.96 -13.64 -4.29
C GLU A 265 1.57 -12.98 -4.29
N LEU A 266 1.47 -11.65 -4.11
CA LEU A 266 0.20 -10.93 -4.22
C LEU A 266 -0.35 -10.94 -5.65
N LEU A 267 0.52 -10.73 -6.65
CA LEU A 267 0.12 -10.76 -8.07
C LEU A 267 -0.31 -12.15 -8.51
N ASP A 268 0.45 -13.18 -8.12
CA ASP A 268 0.15 -14.56 -8.44
C ASP A 268 -1.18 -15.01 -7.81
N HIS A 269 -1.49 -14.53 -6.61
CA HIS A 269 -2.76 -14.81 -5.96
C HIS A 269 -3.97 -14.23 -6.71
N LEU A 270 -3.83 -13.05 -7.33
CA LEU A 270 -4.90 -12.52 -8.20
C LEU A 270 -5.16 -13.43 -9.41
N GLU A 271 -4.09 -14.01 -9.98
CA GLU A 271 -4.20 -14.99 -11.07
C GLU A 271 -4.88 -16.29 -10.57
N GLU A 272 -4.47 -16.81 -9.41
CA GLU A 272 -5.06 -17.99 -8.79
C GLU A 272 -6.56 -17.82 -8.50
N LEU A 273 -6.97 -16.64 -8.06
CA LEU A 273 -8.38 -16.30 -7.84
C LEU A 273 -9.15 -16.04 -9.14
N GLY A 274 -8.47 -15.95 -10.29
CA GLY A 274 -9.08 -15.67 -11.58
C GLY A 274 -9.64 -14.25 -11.72
N VAL A 275 -9.10 -13.29 -10.95
CA VAL A 275 -9.58 -11.88 -10.95
C VAL A 275 -8.53 -10.89 -11.46
N ALA A 276 -7.35 -11.35 -11.87
CA ALA A 276 -6.25 -10.49 -12.31
C ALA A 276 -6.65 -9.54 -13.44
N ASP A 277 -7.42 -10.01 -14.42
CA ASP A 277 -7.87 -9.22 -15.58
C ASP A 277 -8.85 -8.09 -15.19
N ASN A 278 -9.53 -8.21 -14.04
CA ASN A 278 -10.44 -7.20 -13.53
C ASN A 278 -9.94 -6.57 -12.23
N THR A 279 -8.64 -6.43 -12.09
CA THR A 279 -8.01 -5.81 -10.91
C THR A 279 -7.10 -4.66 -11.34
N ILE A 280 -7.30 -3.49 -10.72
CA ILE A 280 -6.36 -2.37 -10.78
C ILE A 280 -5.27 -2.63 -9.74
N VAL A 281 -4.03 -2.80 -10.16
CA VAL A 281 -2.88 -2.94 -9.27
C VAL A 281 -2.05 -1.66 -9.33
N ILE A 282 -1.81 -1.05 -8.18
CA ILE A 282 -1.01 0.16 -8.04
C ILE A 282 0.17 -0.15 -7.12
N TYR A 283 1.37 0.20 -7.53
CA TYR A 283 2.56 0.14 -6.71
C TYR A 283 3.14 1.53 -6.51
N SER A 284 3.53 1.87 -5.27
CA SER A 284 4.24 3.11 -4.94
C SER A 284 4.94 3.01 -3.57
N THR A 285 5.31 4.14 -3.01
CA THR A 285 5.82 4.34 -1.64
C THR A 285 5.31 5.68 -1.11
N ASP A 286 5.44 5.91 0.17
CA ASP A 286 4.88 7.10 0.84
C ASP A 286 5.71 8.38 0.62
N ASN A 287 7.04 8.25 0.56
CA ASN A 287 8.00 9.35 0.38
C ASN A 287 9.30 8.84 -0.24
N GLY A 288 10.21 9.75 -0.54
CA GLY A 288 11.54 9.43 -1.02
C GLY A 288 12.39 8.64 -0.02
N PRO A 289 13.55 8.11 -0.43
CA PRO A 289 14.38 7.23 0.39
C PRO A 289 15.03 7.97 1.55
N HIS A 290 15.49 7.20 2.54
CA HIS A 290 16.16 7.69 3.74
C HIS A 290 17.62 7.19 3.78
N TYR A 291 18.48 7.73 2.91
CA TYR A 291 19.83 7.19 2.71
C TYR A 291 20.86 7.64 3.74
N ASN A 292 20.55 8.58 4.63
CA ASN A 292 21.43 8.90 5.75
C ASN A 292 21.64 7.71 6.69
N THR A 293 20.71 6.75 6.72
CA THR A 293 20.82 5.49 7.46
C THR A 293 21.30 4.34 6.56
N TRP A 294 20.93 4.38 5.27
CA TRP A 294 21.27 3.39 4.26
C TRP A 294 22.14 3.98 3.14
N PRO A 295 23.35 4.47 3.44
CA PRO A 295 24.14 5.24 2.47
C PRO A 295 24.58 4.44 1.24
N ASP A 296 24.54 3.13 1.31
CA ASP A 296 24.96 2.18 0.28
C ASP A 296 23.79 1.58 -0.52
N ALA A 297 22.56 1.89 -0.16
CA ALA A 297 21.42 1.15 -0.68
C ALA A 297 20.19 2.00 -1.05
N ALA A 298 19.71 2.87 -0.17
CA ALA A 298 18.54 3.70 -0.44
C ALA A 298 18.91 4.83 -1.42
N ILE A 299 18.42 4.76 -2.66
CA ILE A 299 18.92 5.65 -3.71
C ILE A 299 17.83 6.22 -4.61
N THR A 300 18.06 7.48 -5.01
CA THR A 300 17.25 8.20 -5.99
C THR A 300 18.17 9.06 -6.87
N PRO A 301 17.84 9.31 -8.17
CA PRO A 301 18.59 10.22 -9.00
C PRO A 301 18.35 11.68 -8.65
N PHE A 302 17.34 11.95 -7.85
CA PHE A 302 16.91 13.29 -7.51
C PHE A 302 17.65 13.82 -6.30
N ARG A 303 17.77 15.15 -6.22
CA ARG A 303 18.47 15.80 -5.12
C ARG A 303 17.81 15.49 -3.77
N SER A 304 18.66 15.12 -2.79
CA SER A 304 18.29 14.92 -1.39
C SER A 304 17.37 13.72 -1.15
N GLU A 305 16.74 13.65 -0.01
CA GLU A 305 16.04 12.49 0.53
C GLU A 305 14.81 12.89 1.35
N LYS A 306 14.15 11.91 1.95
CA LYS A 306 13.07 12.05 2.94
C LYS A 306 13.28 13.23 3.90
N ASN A 307 12.21 13.88 4.31
CA ASN A 307 12.20 15.08 5.19
C ASN A 307 12.84 16.33 4.60
N THR A 308 13.05 16.39 3.31
CA THR A 308 13.58 17.58 2.62
C THR A 308 12.57 18.15 1.62
N ASN A 309 12.79 19.41 1.21
CA ASN A 309 11.97 20.09 0.19
C ASN A 309 12.51 19.94 -1.23
N TRP A 310 13.31 18.88 -1.47
CA TRP A 310 13.91 18.60 -2.76
C TRP A 310 13.22 17.39 -3.41
N GLU A 311 13.36 17.28 -4.72
CA GLU A 311 12.78 16.21 -5.55
C GLU A 311 13.00 14.81 -4.95
N GLY A 312 14.18 14.53 -4.37
CA GLY A 312 14.48 13.26 -3.74
C GLY A 312 13.60 12.93 -2.51
N GLY A 313 12.98 13.93 -1.90
CA GLY A 313 12.03 13.72 -0.80
C GLY A 313 10.60 13.40 -1.25
N PHE A 314 10.21 13.90 -2.43
CA PHE A 314 8.83 13.85 -2.92
C PHE A 314 8.63 12.97 -4.14
N ARG A 315 9.60 12.94 -5.06
CA ARG A 315 9.47 12.22 -6.32
C ARG A 315 9.79 10.76 -6.10
N VAL A 316 8.76 9.93 -6.23
CA VAL A 316 8.77 8.53 -5.85
C VAL A 316 8.41 7.62 -7.03
N PRO A 317 8.78 6.33 -6.99
CA PRO A 317 8.35 5.40 -8.03
C PRO A 317 6.84 5.17 -7.94
N ALA A 318 6.19 5.07 -9.10
CA ALA A 318 4.80 4.63 -9.20
C ALA A 318 4.56 3.86 -10.49
N MET A 319 3.72 2.83 -10.39
CA MET A 319 3.28 2.00 -11.51
C MET A 319 1.81 1.66 -11.32
N VAL A 320 1.11 1.44 -12.43
CA VAL A 320 -0.27 0.98 -12.43
C VAL A 320 -0.49 -0.04 -13.53
N LYS A 321 -1.14 -1.15 -13.19
CA LYS A 321 -1.56 -2.18 -14.13
C LYS A 321 -3.08 -2.30 -14.08
N TRP A 322 -3.73 -2.32 -15.24
CA TRP A 322 -5.14 -2.70 -15.41
C TRP A 322 -5.29 -3.35 -16.78
N PRO A 323 -5.31 -4.69 -16.86
CA PRO A 323 -5.35 -5.40 -18.12
C PRO A 323 -6.53 -4.98 -19.00
N GLY A 324 -6.26 -4.83 -20.30
CA GLY A 324 -7.26 -4.40 -21.26
C GLY A 324 -7.71 -2.93 -21.17
N ARG A 325 -7.23 -2.16 -20.21
CA ARG A 325 -7.54 -0.72 -20.02
C ARG A 325 -6.31 0.16 -20.14
N ILE A 326 -5.19 -0.26 -19.54
CA ILE A 326 -3.92 0.44 -19.63
C ILE A 326 -3.03 -0.36 -20.59
N PRO A 327 -2.55 0.22 -21.71
CA PRO A 327 -1.66 -0.49 -22.61
C PRO A 327 -0.35 -0.89 -21.93
N GLU A 328 0.07 -2.12 -22.16
CA GLU A 328 1.32 -2.66 -21.62
C GLU A 328 2.54 -1.83 -22.03
N GLY A 329 3.51 -1.68 -21.12
CA GLY A 329 4.75 -0.96 -21.33
C GLY A 329 4.60 0.56 -21.51
N SER A 330 3.45 1.13 -21.11
CA SER A 330 3.21 2.56 -21.20
C SER A 330 4.13 3.35 -20.27
N VAL A 331 4.50 4.55 -20.69
CA VAL A 331 5.24 5.51 -19.86
C VAL A 331 4.44 6.80 -19.78
N ILE A 332 4.11 7.22 -18.57
CA ILE A 332 3.33 8.42 -18.29
C ILE A 332 4.30 9.49 -17.77
N ASN A 333 4.42 10.58 -18.53
CA ASN A 333 5.33 11.69 -18.21
C ASN A 333 4.58 12.92 -17.63
N GLU A 334 3.26 12.85 -17.55
CA GLU A 334 2.46 13.86 -16.90
C GLU A 334 2.66 13.79 -15.38
N ILE A 335 2.62 14.96 -14.74
CA ILE A 335 2.73 15.05 -13.29
C ILE A 335 1.48 14.47 -12.65
N MET A 336 1.68 13.53 -11.74
CA MET A 336 0.64 12.95 -10.89
C MET A 336 1.14 12.86 -9.45
N SER A 337 0.23 12.92 -8.49
CA SER A 337 0.54 12.84 -7.05
C SER A 337 -0.37 11.85 -6.32
N HIS A 338 -0.05 11.61 -5.06
CA HIS A 338 -0.89 10.78 -4.19
C HIS A 338 -2.33 11.30 -4.10
N GLU A 339 -2.52 12.60 -4.10
CA GLU A 339 -3.82 13.26 -3.99
C GLU A 339 -4.76 12.99 -5.18
N ASP A 340 -4.19 12.62 -6.32
CA ASP A 340 -4.94 12.43 -7.57
C ASP A 340 -5.66 11.08 -7.65
N TRP A 341 -5.35 10.13 -6.76
CA TRP A 341 -5.96 8.80 -6.83
C TRP A 341 -7.44 8.79 -6.47
N ILE A 342 -7.89 9.57 -5.49
CA ILE A 342 -9.33 9.62 -5.17
C ILE A 342 -10.15 10.03 -6.39
N PRO A 343 -9.92 11.19 -7.03
CA PRO A 343 -10.70 11.58 -8.20
C PRO A 343 -10.46 10.68 -9.43
N THR A 344 -9.40 9.88 -9.45
CA THR A 344 -9.11 8.95 -10.55
C THR A 344 -9.88 7.63 -10.40
N LEU A 345 -10.04 7.14 -9.16
CA LEU A 345 -10.65 5.83 -8.88
C LEU A 345 -12.17 5.91 -8.64
N MET A 346 -12.69 7.10 -8.36
CA MET A 346 -14.12 7.38 -8.15
C MET A 346 -14.81 7.90 -9.41
#